data_4a202c50584ec69e3e96beb6406142a2
#
_entry.id   4a202c50584ec69e3e96beb6406142a2
#
_cell.length_a   1.000
_cell.length_b   1.000
_cell.length_c   1.000
_cell.angle_alpha   90.00
_cell.angle_beta   90.00
_cell.angle_gamma   90.00
#
_symmetry.space_group_name_H-M   'P 1'
#
loop_
_entity.id
_entity.type
_entity.pdbx_description
1 polymer ?
#
loop_
_entity_poly.entity_id
_entity_poly.type
_entity_poly.pdbx_seq_one_letter_code
_entity_poly.pdbx_strand_id
1 'polypeptide(L)'
;HSAGGHLALLMASKAERKPWLAIAQAPITDLFGADDAKLSDDGDAIRRWIGCEPYNNEEIWRRLNPVDLPPKSPVLLLHGVKDDEVPIEQSETYARIMEAKGSHVQKVWLTGDHFSIVDAASDDWLVQQDTILDWL
;
A
#
# COMPACT_ATOMS: atom_id res chain seq x y z
N HIS A 1 3.65 -2.46 6.64
CA HIS A 1 4.68 -2.60 5.62
C HIS A 1 4.30 -3.71 4.65
N SER A 2 4.56 -3.55 3.34
CA SER A 2 4.33 -4.55 2.28
C SER A 2 2.87 -5.06 2.30
N ALA A 3 2.62 -6.37 2.44
CA ALA A 3 1.29 -6.94 2.64
C ALA A 3 0.55 -6.31 3.84
N GLY A 4 1.27 -5.94 4.92
CA GLY A 4 0.71 -5.18 6.04
C GLY A 4 0.29 -3.75 5.65
N GLY A 5 1.00 -3.13 4.71
CA GLY A 5 0.60 -1.84 4.11
C GLY A 5 -0.70 -1.96 3.32
N HIS A 6 -0.86 -3.03 2.55
CA HIS A 6 -2.13 -3.39 1.91
C HIS A 6 -3.28 -3.50 2.93
N LEU A 7 -3.06 -4.23 4.01
CA LEU A 7 -4.08 -4.39 5.07
C LEU A 7 -4.43 -3.05 5.73
N ALA A 8 -3.45 -2.16 5.95
CA ALA A 8 -3.69 -0.82 6.47
C ALA A 8 -4.63 -0.01 5.56
N LEU A 9 -4.44 -0.07 4.25
CA LEU A 9 -5.32 0.59 3.27
C LEU A 9 -6.72 -0.02 3.24
N LEU A 10 -6.85 -1.35 3.36
CA LEU A 10 -8.16 -1.99 3.51
C LEU A 10 -8.87 -1.52 4.77
N MET A 11 -8.17 -1.42 5.89
CA MET A 11 -8.73 -0.90 7.14
C MET A 11 -9.17 0.56 7.00
N ALA A 12 -8.39 1.39 6.33
CA ALA A 12 -8.76 2.79 6.04
C ALA A 12 -10.07 2.92 5.26
N SER A 13 -10.38 1.93 4.41
CA SER A 13 -11.57 1.93 3.56
C SER A 13 -12.77 1.22 4.18
N LYS A 14 -12.54 0.10 4.89
CA LYS A 14 -13.61 -0.84 5.31
C LYS A 14 -13.98 -0.76 6.79
N ALA A 15 -13.08 -0.32 7.68
CA ALA A 15 -13.37 -0.33 9.10
C ALA A 15 -14.64 0.47 9.44
N GLU A 16 -15.48 -0.08 10.34
CA GLU A 16 -16.66 0.61 10.85
C GLU A 16 -16.27 1.88 11.61
N ARG A 17 -15.28 1.75 12.50
CA ARG A 17 -14.64 2.91 13.14
C ARG A 17 -13.43 3.29 12.29
N LYS A 18 -13.55 4.41 11.55
CA LYS A 18 -12.44 4.89 10.73
C LYS A 18 -11.23 5.19 11.61
N PRO A 19 -10.04 4.75 11.25
CA PRO A 19 -8.82 5.18 11.91
C PRO A 19 -8.63 6.69 11.71
N TRP A 20 -7.91 7.32 12.62
CA TRP A 20 -7.58 8.74 12.49
C TRP A 20 -6.66 8.99 11.30
N LEU A 21 -5.70 8.12 11.07
CA LEU A 21 -4.75 8.12 9.96
C LEU A 21 -4.43 6.66 9.60
N ALA A 22 -4.26 6.36 8.33
CA ALA A 22 -3.68 5.12 7.85
C ALA A 22 -2.28 5.37 7.30
N ILE A 23 -1.30 4.66 7.84
CA ILE A 23 0.10 4.72 7.39
C ILE A 23 0.40 3.42 6.65
N ALA A 24 0.71 3.51 5.36
CA ALA A 24 1.02 2.37 4.53
C ALA A 24 2.45 2.49 3.99
N GLN A 25 3.31 1.55 4.40
CA GLN A 25 4.70 1.48 4.01
C GLN A 25 4.85 0.46 2.88
N ALA A 26 5.37 0.89 1.71
CA ALA A 26 5.57 0.07 0.52
C ALA A 26 4.39 -0.90 0.25
N PRO A 27 3.13 -0.40 0.19
CA PRO A 27 1.95 -1.25 0.12
C PRO A 27 1.76 -1.85 -1.27
N ILE A 28 1.18 -3.05 -1.33
CA ILE A 28 0.55 -3.56 -2.55
C ILE A 28 -0.85 -2.92 -2.62
N THR A 29 -1.12 -2.18 -3.68
CA THR A 29 -2.34 -1.36 -3.82
C THR A 29 -3.23 -1.78 -4.97
N ASP A 30 -2.66 -2.35 -6.02
CA ASP A 30 -3.32 -2.96 -7.16
C ASP A 30 -3.00 -4.45 -7.21
N LEU A 31 -3.94 -5.26 -6.72
CA LEU A 31 -3.78 -6.72 -6.67
C LEU A 31 -3.73 -7.35 -8.06
N PHE A 32 -4.49 -6.82 -9.01
CA PHE A 32 -4.48 -7.35 -10.38
C PHE A 32 -3.15 -7.07 -11.07
N GLY A 33 -2.68 -5.82 -11.01
CA GLY A 33 -1.38 -5.45 -11.56
C GLY A 33 -0.21 -6.17 -10.87
N ALA A 34 -0.29 -6.37 -9.55
CA ALA A 34 0.72 -7.08 -8.79
C ALA A 34 0.75 -8.60 -9.15
N ASP A 35 -0.41 -9.20 -9.38
CA ASP A 35 -0.52 -10.59 -9.83
C ASP A 35 0.02 -10.78 -11.25
N ASP A 36 -0.36 -9.87 -12.18
CA ASP A 36 0.14 -9.88 -13.55
C ASP A 36 1.68 -9.71 -13.62
N ALA A 37 2.22 -8.86 -12.74
CA ALA A 37 3.66 -8.64 -12.60
C ALA A 37 4.36 -9.75 -11.81
N LYS A 38 3.61 -10.73 -11.27
CA LYS A 38 4.13 -11.84 -10.46
C LYS A 38 4.96 -11.36 -9.27
N LEU A 39 4.48 -10.32 -8.58
CA LEU A 39 5.12 -9.81 -7.38
C LEU A 39 4.99 -10.84 -6.26
N SER A 40 6.07 -11.46 -5.91
CA SER A 40 6.35 -12.38 -4.81
C SER A 40 7.25 -13.52 -5.30
N ASP A 41 7.79 -14.30 -4.37
CA ASP A 41 8.79 -15.35 -4.64
C ASP A 41 8.40 -16.30 -5.77
N ASP A 42 7.15 -16.84 -5.71
CA ASP A 42 6.64 -17.80 -6.68
C ASP A 42 5.68 -17.18 -7.72
N GLY A 43 5.42 -15.86 -7.61
CA GLY A 43 4.51 -15.14 -8.50
C GLY A 43 3.03 -15.49 -8.33
N ASP A 44 2.63 -16.15 -7.24
CA ASP A 44 1.26 -16.59 -6.98
C ASP A 44 0.73 -16.28 -5.57
N ALA A 45 1.49 -15.52 -4.78
CA ALA A 45 1.16 -15.25 -3.38
C ALA A 45 -0.22 -14.62 -3.21
N ILE A 46 -0.62 -13.71 -4.12
CA ILE A 46 -1.92 -13.04 -4.09
C ILE A 46 -3.05 -14.06 -4.30
N ARG A 47 -2.90 -14.93 -5.29
CA ARG A 47 -3.89 -15.99 -5.60
C ARG A 47 -4.05 -16.96 -4.44
N ARG A 48 -2.94 -17.36 -3.82
CA ARG A 48 -2.95 -18.23 -2.63
C ARG A 48 -3.63 -17.54 -1.46
N TRP A 49 -3.38 -16.26 -1.25
CA TRP A 49 -3.99 -15.49 -0.17
C TRP A 49 -5.50 -15.31 -0.38
N ILE A 50 -5.95 -14.97 -1.59
CA ILE A 50 -7.37 -14.79 -1.94
C ILE A 50 -8.08 -16.15 -2.05
N GLY A 51 -7.37 -17.20 -2.44
CA GLY A 51 -7.88 -18.54 -2.61
C GLY A 51 -8.48 -18.84 -3.99
N CYS A 52 -8.34 -17.92 -4.95
CA CYS A 52 -8.82 -18.12 -6.33
C CYS A 52 -8.08 -17.23 -7.33
N GLU A 53 -8.16 -17.62 -8.60
CA GLU A 53 -7.70 -16.82 -9.73
C GLU A 53 -8.61 -15.60 -9.95
N PRO A 54 -8.09 -14.47 -10.51
CA PRO A 54 -8.87 -13.26 -10.74
C PRO A 54 -10.15 -13.51 -11.57
N TYR A 55 -10.03 -14.28 -12.64
CA TYR A 55 -11.15 -14.56 -13.54
C TYR A 55 -12.20 -15.53 -12.97
N ASN A 56 -11.88 -16.28 -11.90
CA ASN A 56 -12.84 -17.18 -11.25
C ASN A 56 -13.80 -16.44 -10.32
N ASN A 57 -13.34 -15.34 -9.70
CA ASN A 57 -14.16 -14.50 -8.82
C ASN A 57 -13.61 -13.08 -8.76
N GLU A 58 -13.85 -12.29 -9.79
CA GLU A 58 -13.39 -10.90 -9.86
C GLU A 58 -13.97 -10.04 -8.73
N GLU A 59 -15.19 -10.33 -8.25
CA GLU A 59 -15.80 -9.56 -7.17
C GLU A 59 -15.00 -9.62 -5.88
N ILE A 60 -14.51 -10.80 -5.48
CA ILE A 60 -13.68 -10.91 -4.26
C ILE A 60 -12.37 -10.17 -4.41
N TRP A 61 -11.75 -10.22 -5.59
CA TRP A 61 -10.53 -9.48 -5.88
C TRP A 61 -10.75 -7.96 -5.73
N ARG A 62 -11.80 -7.41 -6.36
CA ARG A 62 -12.13 -5.97 -6.26
C ARG A 62 -12.47 -5.55 -4.83
N ARG A 63 -13.14 -6.40 -4.07
CA ARG A 63 -13.43 -6.14 -2.65
C ARG A 63 -12.20 -6.08 -1.76
N LEU A 64 -11.07 -6.62 -2.21
CA LEU A 64 -9.79 -6.64 -1.50
C LEU A 64 -8.74 -5.73 -2.15
N ASN A 65 -9.07 -5.09 -3.26
CA ASN A 65 -8.16 -4.27 -4.07
C ASN A 65 -8.18 -2.80 -3.62
N PRO A 66 -7.13 -2.28 -2.96
CA PRO A 66 -7.14 -0.91 -2.43
C PRO A 66 -7.45 0.18 -3.46
N VAL A 67 -6.98 0.07 -4.72
CA VAL A 67 -7.25 1.09 -5.76
C VAL A 67 -8.73 1.18 -6.15
N ASP A 68 -9.54 0.17 -5.83
CA ASP A 68 -11.00 0.17 -6.05
C ASP A 68 -11.76 0.77 -4.85
N LEU A 69 -11.10 0.97 -3.70
CA LEU A 69 -11.72 1.26 -2.42
C LEU A 69 -11.26 2.61 -1.84
N PRO A 70 -12.02 3.70 -2.04
CA PRO A 70 -11.67 4.98 -1.44
C PRO A 70 -11.54 4.90 0.07
N PRO A 71 -10.44 5.43 0.66
CA PRO A 71 -10.27 5.44 2.10
C PRO A 71 -11.23 6.44 2.76
N LYS A 72 -11.70 6.11 3.95
CA LYS A 72 -12.53 6.97 4.81
C LYS A 72 -11.66 7.89 5.70
N SER A 73 -10.37 7.63 5.75
CA SER A 73 -9.37 8.32 6.59
C SER A 73 -8.28 8.92 5.71
N PRO A 74 -7.58 9.96 6.19
CA PRO A 74 -6.33 10.38 5.57
C PRO A 74 -5.35 9.20 5.47
N VAL A 75 -4.56 9.19 4.41
CA VAL A 75 -3.55 8.16 4.14
C VAL A 75 -2.18 8.81 4.01
N LEU A 76 -1.20 8.25 4.70
CA LEU A 76 0.21 8.54 4.51
C LEU A 76 0.86 7.34 3.82
N LEU A 77 1.36 7.55 2.61
CA LEU A 77 2.13 6.57 1.85
C LEU A 77 3.62 6.85 2.02
N LEU A 78 4.36 5.84 2.43
CA LEU A 78 5.80 5.85 2.57
C LEU A 78 6.37 4.76 1.66
N HIS A 79 7.27 5.10 0.73
CA HIS A 79 7.80 4.12 -0.22
C HIS A 79 9.23 4.45 -0.62
N GLY A 80 10.11 3.45 -0.62
CA GLY A 80 11.49 3.58 -1.08
C GLY A 80 11.56 3.63 -2.62
N VAL A 81 12.28 4.59 -3.17
CA VAL A 81 12.41 4.73 -4.64
C VAL A 81 13.27 3.64 -5.28
N LYS A 82 13.98 2.86 -4.46
CA LYS A 82 14.80 1.72 -4.90
C LYS A 82 14.16 0.38 -4.54
N ASP A 83 12.87 0.38 -4.20
CA ASP A 83 12.13 -0.82 -3.86
C ASP A 83 12.05 -1.76 -5.08
N ASP A 84 12.68 -2.92 -4.97
CA ASP A 84 12.75 -3.95 -5.99
C ASP A 84 11.79 -5.14 -5.73
N GLU A 85 11.12 -5.14 -4.58
CA GLU A 85 10.11 -6.14 -4.20
C GLU A 85 8.68 -5.69 -4.56
N VAL A 86 8.34 -4.44 -4.19
CA VAL A 86 7.07 -3.79 -4.52
C VAL A 86 7.37 -2.50 -5.28
N PRO A 87 7.14 -2.46 -6.59
CA PRO A 87 7.42 -1.27 -7.40
C PRO A 87 6.70 -0.03 -6.87
N ILE A 88 7.39 1.13 -6.84
CA ILE A 88 6.85 2.40 -6.35
C ILE A 88 5.58 2.81 -7.09
N GLU A 89 5.39 2.36 -8.32
CA GLU A 89 4.22 2.58 -9.15
C GLU A 89 2.93 2.09 -8.49
N GLN A 90 3.02 1.10 -7.59
CA GLN A 90 1.88 0.67 -6.77
C GLN A 90 1.36 1.85 -5.93
N SER A 91 2.25 2.53 -5.20
CA SER A 91 1.88 3.70 -4.39
C SER A 91 1.50 4.92 -5.22
N GLU A 92 2.20 5.18 -6.33
CA GLU A 92 1.90 6.30 -7.21
C GLU A 92 0.51 6.17 -7.85
N THR A 93 0.18 4.97 -8.34
CA THR A 93 -1.12 4.68 -8.95
C THR A 93 -2.24 4.84 -7.92
N TYR A 94 -2.08 4.29 -6.71
CA TYR A 94 -3.05 4.46 -5.65
C TYR A 94 -3.27 5.94 -5.32
N ALA A 95 -2.20 6.69 -5.08
CA ALA A 95 -2.29 8.11 -4.74
C ALA A 95 -3.03 8.89 -5.82
N ARG A 96 -2.66 8.74 -7.08
CA ARG A 96 -3.30 9.41 -8.22
C ARG A 96 -4.79 9.10 -8.32
N ILE A 97 -5.19 7.83 -8.16
CA ILE A 97 -6.59 7.42 -8.23
C ILE A 97 -7.39 7.99 -7.04
N MET A 98 -6.85 7.92 -5.83
CA MET A 98 -7.54 8.36 -4.62
C MET A 98 -7.64 9.89 -4.54
N GLU A 99 -6.60 10.62 -4.92
CA GLU A 99 -6.62 12.08 -5.02
C GLU A 99 -7.68 12.55 -6.04
N ALA A 100 -7.77 11.88 -7.19
CA ALA A 100 -8.81 12.16 -8.19
C ALA A 100 -10.24 11.92 -7.68
N LYS A 101 -10.41 11.02 -6.70
CA LYS A 101 -11.67 10.75 -5.99
C LYS A 101 -11.90 11.69 -4.79
N GLY A 102 -11.01 12.65 -4.55
CA GLY A 102 -11.11 13.62 -3.45
C GLY A 102 -10.62 13.10 -2.09
N SER A 103 -9.89 12.00 -2.06
CA SER A 103 -9.29 11.47 -0.82
C SER A 103 -8.03 12.24 -0.45
N HIS A 104 -7.77 12.39 0.85
CA HIS A 104 -6.55 13.00 1.35
C HIS A 104 -5.44 11.94 1.41
N VAL A 105 -4.47 12.04 0.49
CA VAL A 105 -3.31 11.14 0.40
C VAL A 105 -2.04 11.98 0.41
N GLN A 106 -1.20 11.78 1.42
CA GLN A 106 0.16 12.33 1.46
C GLN A 106 1.15 11.25 1.04
N LYS A 107 2.13 11.64 0.21
CA LYS A 107 3.18 10.75 -0.30
C LYS A 107 4.53 11.21 0.21
N VAL A 108 5.34 10.29 0.70
CA VAL A 108 6.74 10.51 1.03
C VAL A 108 7.58 9.43 0.37
N TRP A 109 8.40 9.86 -0.58
CA TRP A 109 9.32 8.98 -1.28
C TRP A 109 10.66 8.97 -0.53
N LEU A 110 11.04 7.79 -0.06
CA LEU A 110 12.27 7.53 0.67
C LEU A 110 13.38 7.10 -0.29
N THR A 111 14.63 7.21 0.14
CA THR A 111 15.77 7.03 -0.76
C THR A 111 16.24 5.58 -0.93
N GLY A 112 15.81 4.68 -0.03
CA GLY A 112 16.24 3.29 0.03
C GLY A 112 15.32 2.31 -0.66
N ASP A 113 15.42 1.05 -0.24
CA ASP A 113 14.74 -0.11 -0.79
C ASP A 113 13.54 -0.56 0.06
N HIS A 114 13.02 -1.77 -0.22
CA HIS A 114 11.89 -2.36 0.48
C HIS A 114 12.10 -2.52 1.98
N PHE A 115 13.33 -2.79 2.41
CA PHE A 115 13.66 -3.12 3.79
C PHE A 115 14.22 -1.93 4.58
N SER A 116 14.81 -0.94 3.92
CA SER A 116 15.32 0.27 4.58
C SER A 116 14.24 1.00 5.38
N ILE A 117 13.01 0.98 4.87
CA ILE A 117 11.85 1.63 5.50
C ILE A 117 11.46 1.01 6.86
N VAL A 118 11.87 -0.22 7.14
CA VAL A 118 11.63 -0.93 8.41
C VAL A 118 12.90 -1.22 9.20
N ASP A 119 14.05 -0.77 8.72
CA ASP A 119 15.32 -0.85 9.44
C ASP A 119 15.49 0.39 10.31
N ALA A 120 15.41 0.21 11.63
CA ALA A 120 15.55 1.30 12.60
C ALA A 120 16.92 1.99 12.59
N ALA A 121 17.92 1.43 11.93
CA ALA A 121 19.24 2.03 11.74
C ALA A 121 19.38 2.84 10.44
N SER A 122 18.38 2.84 9.58
CA SER A 122 18.40 3.53 8.29
C SER A 122 18.01 5.01 8.39
N ASP A 123 18.50 5.82 7.44
CA ASP A 123 18.07 7.21 7.30
C ASP A 123 16.57 7.28 6.92
N ASP A 124 16.06 6.34 6.13
CA ASP A 124 14.64 6.26 5.75
C ASP A 124 13.73 6.09 6.97
N TRP A 125 14.17 5.31 7.98
CA TRP A 125 13.45 5.18 9.24
C TRP A 125 13.35 6.50 9.99
N LEU A 126 14.43 7.27 10.05
CA LEU A 126 14.43 8.59 10.70
C LEU A 126 13.50 9.57 9.99
N VAL A 127 13.56 9.64 8.65
CA VAL A 127 12.69 10.52 7.85
C VAL A 127 11.22 10.18 8.05
N GLN A 128 10.86 8.90 8.07
CA GLN A 128 9.47 8.52 8.29
C GLN A 128 8.99 8.81 9.72
N GLN A 129 9.84 8.65 10.73
CA GLN A 129 9.49 9.00 12.12
C GLN A 129 9.13 10.48 12.22
N ASP A 130 9.97 11.37 11.70
CA ASP A 130 9.71 12.81 11.70
C ASP A 130 8.42 13.13 10.96
N THR A 131 8.21 12.52 9.78
CA THR A 131 6.98 12.70 9.01
C THR A 131 5.73 12.26 9.77
N ILE A 132 5.79 11.12 10.47
CA ILE A 132 4.65 10.61 11.26
C ILE A 132 4.38 11.53 12.45
N LEU A 133 5.43 12.03 13.13
CA LEU A 133 5.29 12.95 14.26
C LEU A 133 4.64 14.27 13.85
N ASP A 134 4.87 14.75 12.63
CA ASP A 134 4.23 15.96 12.09
C ASP A 134 2.71 15.81 11.92
N TRP A 135 2.19 14.58 11.90
CA TRP A 135 0.75 14.29 11.86
C TRP A 135 0.10 14.25 13.25
N LEU A 136 0.88 14.09 14.31
CA LEU A 136 0.39 13.97 15.69
C LEU A 136 0.26 15.32 16.38
#